data_bcd56ac1cc1357a977b68e3cc6bf2a08
#
_entry.id   bcd56ac1cc1357a977b68e3cc6bf2a08
#
_cell.length_a   1.000
_cell.length_b   1.000
_cell.length_c   1.000
_cell.angle_alpha   90.00
_cell.angle_beta   90.00
_cell.angle_gamma   90.00
#
_symmetry.space_group_name_H-M   'P 1'
#
loop_
_entity.id
_entity.type
_entity.pdbx_description
1 polymer ?
#
loop_
_entity_poly.entity_id
_entity_poly.type
_entity_poly.pdbx_seq_one_letter_code
_entity_poly.pdbx_strand_id
1 'polypeptide(L)'
;MKKKIQFSLVYRDMWQSSGKFQPRKDQLAKIAPVIIEMGCFSRVETNGGAFEQVNLLAGENPNDAVRAFCKPFNEVGIKTHMLDRGLNALRMYPVPDDVRALMYKVKAKQGTNITRIFDGLNDVRNKIGRA
;
A
#
# COMPACT_ATOMS: atom_id res chain seq x y z
N MET A 1 5.48 -15.14 29.44
CA MET A 1 5.34 -15.44 28.00
C MET A 1 6.29 -14.55 27.19
N LYS A 2 7.14 -15.10 26.32
CA LYS A 2 7.98 -14.29 25.42
C LYS A 2 7.07 -13.62 24.39
N LYS A 3 7.13 -12.28 24.26
CA LYS A 3 6.42 -11.52 23.23
C LYS A 3 6.92 -11.95 21.85
N LYS A 4 6.02 -12.44 20.98
CA LYS A 4 6.37 -12.76 19.59
C LYS A 4 6.54 -11.46 18.82
N ILE A 5 7.74 -11.21 18.29
CA ILE A 5 8.03 -10.07 17.43
C ILE A 5 7.44 -10.34 16.04
N GLN A 6 6.73 -9.37 15.49
CA GLN A 6 6.17 -9.42 14.15
C GLN A 6 6.87 -8.38 13.26
N PHE A 7 7.26 -8.78 12.07
CA PHE A 7 7.88 -7.90 11.09
C PHE A 7 6.86 -7.40 10.07
N SER A 8 7.06 -6.15 9.65
CA SER A 8 6.31 -5.53 8.56
C SER A 8 7.28 -5.12 7.46
N LEU A 9 7.07 -5.58 6.25
CA LEU A 9 7.90 -5.23 5.10
C LEU A 9 7.36 -3.98 4.40
N VAL A 10 8.20 -2.98 4.20
CA VAL A 10 7.88 -1.73 3.49
C VAL A 10 8.41 -1.80 2.06
N TYR A 11 7.89 -2.74 1.28
CA TYR A 11 8.39 -3.04 -0.06
C TYR A 11 8.00 -1.97 -1.09
N ARG A 12 6.78 -1.45 -1.02
CA ARG A 12 6.25 -0.45 -1.95
C ARG A 12 7.10 0.81 -2.04
N ASP A 13 7.63 1.28 -0.91
CA ASP A 13 8.40 2.53 -0.87
C ASP A 13 9.72 2.40 -1.65
N MET A 14 10.41 1.31 -1.51
CA MET A 14 11.60 1.00 -2.30
C MET A 14 11.29 1.00 -3.79
N TRP A 15 10.15 0.42 -4.19
CA TRP A 15 9.74 0.35 -5.58
C TRP A 15 9.55 1.75 -6.20
N GLN A 16 8.81 2.65 -5.56
CA GLN A 16 8.62 4.00 -6.09
C GLN A 16 9.89 4.85 -6.09
N SER A 17 10.87 4.50 -5.26
CA SER A 17 12.14 5.23 -5.11
C SER A 17 13.25 4.72 -6.02
N SER A 18 13.01 3.70 -6.83
CA SER A 18 14.02 3.11 -7.73
C SER A 18 14.31 3.94 -8.99
N GLY A 19 13.78 5.15 -9.10
CA GLY A 19 14.03 6.07 -10.20
C GLY A 19 13.43 5.58 -11.52
N LYS A 20 14.21 5.62 -12.60
CA LYS A 20 13.74 5.22 -13.94
C LYS A 20 13.61 3.70 -14.17
N PHE A 21 14.10 2.89 -13.25
CA PHE A 21 14.07 1.43 -13.36
C PHE A 21 12.97 0.82 -12.50
N GLN A 22 11.77 1.38 -12.57
CA GLN A 22 10.65 0.91 -11.79
C GLN A 22 10.05 -0.37 -12.38
N PRO A 23 9.87 -1.44 -11.58
CA PRO A 23 9.27 -2.67 -12.06
C PRO A 23 7.77 -2.48 -12.35
N ARG A 24 7.27 -3.21 -13.32
CA ARG A 24 5.82 -3.27 -13.61
C ARG A 24 5.10 -4.18 -12.61
N LYS A 25 3.76 -4.10 -12.60
CA LYS A 25 2.91 -4.89 -11.69
C LYS A 25 3.17 -6.40 -11.74
N ASP A 26 3.42 -6.94 -12.92
CA ASP A 26 3.73 -8.36 -13.11
C ASP A 26 5.07 -8.76 -12.50
N GLN A 27 6.05 -7.86 -12.55
CA GLN A 27 7.35 -8.05 -11.92
C GLN A 27 7.27 -7.94 -10.40
N LEU A 28 6.46 -7.01 -9.88
CA LEU A 28 6.20 -6.88 -8.43
C LEU A 28 5.52 -8.13 -7.87
N ALA A 29 4.53 -8.65 -8.56
CA ALA A 29 3.81 -9.84 -8.11
C ALA A 29 4.71 -11.08 -8.03
N LYS A 30 5.74 -11.20 -8.88
CA LYS A 30 6.68 -12.31 -8.88
C LYS A 30 7.52 -12.44 -7.62
N ILE A 31 7.70 -11.36 -6.85
CA ILE A 31 8.45 -11.42 -5.59
C ILE A 31 7.62 -11.97 -4.42
N ALA A 32 6.30 -11.99 -4.54
CA ALA A 32 5.43 -12.39 -3.44
C ALA A 32 5.71 -13.80 -2.90
N PRO A 33 5.91 -14.84 -3.72
CA PRO A 33 6.26 -16.17 -3.23
C PRO A 33 7.51 -16.19 -2.37
N VAL A 34 8.55 -15.45 -2.77
CA VAL A 34 9.82 -15.36 -2.01
C VAL A 34 9.59 -14.71 -0.64
N ILE A 35 8.83 -13.60 -0.60
CA ILE A 35 8.49 -12.93 0.65
C ILE A 35 7.66 -13.85 1.58
N ILE A 36 6.74 -14.62 1.02
CA ILE A 36 5.92 -15.58 1.76
C ILE A 36 6.80 -16.70 2.33
N GLU A 37 7.70 -17.27 1.54
CA GLU A 37 8.61 -18.33 1.94
C GLU A 37 9.54 -17.93 3.10
N MET A 38 9.93 -16.65 3.18
CA MET A 38 10.72 -16.13 4.31
C MET A 38 10.03 -16.33 5.67
N GLY A 39 8.72 -16.43 5.73
CA GLY A 39 7.94 -16.80 6.91
C GLY A 39 8.00 -15.83 8.11
N CYS A 40 8.69 -14.71 7.99
CA CYS A 40 8.90 -13.76 9.09
C CYS A 40 7.98 -12.54 9.07
N PHE A 41 7.32 -12.29 7.94
CA PHE A 41 6.47 -11.11 7.77
C PHE A 41 5.01 -11.41 8.13
N SER A 42 4.43 -10.58 9.00
CA SER A 42 2.98 -10.57 9.28
C SER A 42 2.22 -9.54 8.44
N ARG A 43 2.95 -8.59 7.87
CA ARG A 43 2.40 -7.47 7.08
C ARG A 43 3.36 -7.10 5.95
N VAL A 44 2.78 -6.70 4.81
CA VAL A 44 3.53 -6.19 3.67
C VAL A 44 2.87 -4.92 3.13
N GLU A 45 3.65 -3.86 2.92
CA GLU A 45 3.17 -2.66 2.26
C GLU A 45 3.11 -2.89 0.76
N THR A 46 1.90 -2.93 0.22
CA THR A 46 1.64 -3.27 -1.18
C THR A 46 1.30 -2.06 -2.03
N ASN A 47 0.81 -0.98 -1.43
CA ASN A 47 0.43 0.24 -2.14
C ASN A 47 0.51 1.46 -1.20
N GLY A 48 0.24 2.64 -1.73
CA GLY A 48 0.29 3.88 -0.96
C GLY A 48 0.60 5.09 -1.81
N GLY A 49 0.94 6.19 -1.17
CA GLY A 49 1.29 7.43 -1.84
C GLY A 49 2.38 7.24 -2.89
N ALA A 50 2.20 7.81 -4.07
CA ALA A 50 2.99 7.68 -5.29
C ALA A 50 2.90 6.33 -6.03
N PHE A 51 2.33 5.27 -5.44
CA PHE A 51 2.13 4.00 -6.12
C PHE A 51 1.29 4.15 -7.39
N GLU A 52 0.17 4.88 -7.31
CA GLU A 52 -0.72 5.09 -8.45
C GLU A 52 -0.05 5.92 -9.56
N GLN A 53 0.72 6.94 -9.18
CA GLN A 53 1.47 7.75 -10.16
C GLN A 53 2.47 6.91 -10.93
N VAL A 54 3.20 6.03 -10.27
CA VAL A 54 4.16 5.14 -10.92
C VAL A 54 3.45 4.18 -11.89
N ASN A 55 2.32 3.59 -11.50
CA ASN A 55 1.55 2.74 -12.41
C ASN A 55 1.09 3.50 -13.65
N LEU A 56 0.57 4.72 -13.47
CA LEU A 56 0.12 5.55 -14.58
C LEU A 56 1.26 5.91 -15.55
N LEU A 57 2.45 6.23 -15.01
CA LEU A 57 3.64 6.49 -15.82
C LEU A 57 4.10 5.25 -16.60
N ALA A 58 3.88 4.06 -16.07
CA ALA A 58 4.15 2.79 -16.73
C ALA A 58 3.03 2.34 -17.70
N GLY A 59 1.95 3.13 -17.84
CA GLY A 59 0.78 2.76 -18.64
C GLY A 59 -0.07 1.66 -18.02
N GLU A 60 0.02 1.48 -16.69
CA GLU A 60 -0.71 0.44 -15.97
C GLU A 60 -1.94 0.99 -15.23
N ASN A 61 -2.98 0.17 -15.12
CA ASN A 61 -4.11 0.48 -14.25
C ASN A 61 -3.73 0.26 -12.78
N PRO A 62 -3.71 1.30 -11.93
CA PRO A 62 -3.34 1.16 -10.51
C PRO A 62 -4.23 0.20 -9.72
N ASN A 63 -5.50 0.10 -10.07
CA ASN A 63 -6.43 -0.78 -9.39
C ASN A 63 -6.11 -2.25 -9.63
N ASP A 64 -5.70 -2.60 -10.83
CA ASP A 64 -5.29 -3.96 -11.18
C ASP A 64 -3.93 -4.31 -10.53
N ALA A 65 -3.03 -3.33 -10.46
CA ALA A 65 -1.76 -3.49 -9.79
C ALA A 65 -1.94 -3.78 -8.27
N VAL A 66 -2.83 -3.04 -7.60
CA VAL A 66 -3.14 -3.28 -6.17
C VAL A 66 -3.72 -4.69 -5.98
N ARG A 67 -4.71 -5.09 -6.80
CA ARG A 67 -5.30 -6.43 -6.69
C ARG A 67 -4.26 -7.54 -6.91
N ALA A 68 -3.46 -7.40 -7.96
CA ALA A 68 -2.44 -8.40 -8.29
C ALA A 68 -1.40 -8.56 -7.17
N PHE A 69 -1.02 -7.46 -6.52
CA PHE A 69 -0.02 -7.49 -5.49
C PHE A 69 -0.56 -7.85 -4.10
N CYS A 70 -1.80 -7.49 -3.77
CA CYS A 70 -2.43 -7.87 -2.49
C CYS A 70 -2.83 -9.35 -2.44
N LYS A 71 -3.29 -9.90 -3.56
CA LYS A 71 -3.88 -11.24 -3.61
C LYS A 71 -3.01 -12.34 -2.99
N PRO A 72 -1.75 -12.57 -3.42
CA PRO A 72 -0.95 -13.68 -2.93
C PRO A 72 -0.68 -13.61 -1.42
N PHE A 73 -0.56 -12.42 -0.84
CA PHE A 73 -0.35 -12.25 0.59
C PHE A 73 -1.62 -12.56 1.38
N ASN A 74 -2.77 -12.06 0.93
CA ASN A 74 -4.04 -12.30 1.60
C ASN A 74 -4.44 -13.77 1.60
N GLU A 75 -4.13 -14.51 0.54
CA GLU A 75 -4.40 -15.96 0.45
C GLU A 75 -3.68 -16.79 1.51
N VAL A 76 -2.54 -16.32 1.99
CA VAL A 76 -1.75 -16.98 3.05
C VAL A 76 -1.87 -16.29 4.42
N GLY A 77 -2.79 -15.34 4.57
CA GLY A 77 -3.06 -14.66 5.85
C GLY A 77 -2.07 -13.55 6.22
N ILE A 78 -1.15 -13.17 5.34
CA ILE A 78 -0.28 -12.00 5.52
C ILE A 78 -1.09 -10.75 5.23
N LYS A 79 -1.15 -9.80 6.18
CA LYS A 79 -1.90 -8.57 6.01
C LYS A 79 -1.21 -7.60 5.05
N THR A 80 -1.99 -7.01 4.18
CA THR A 80 -1.49 -5.96 3.26
C THR A 80 -1.83 -4.59 3.79
N HIS A 81 -0.93 -3.64 3.63
CA HIS A 81 -1.19 -2.27 4.05
C HIS A 81 -0.78 -1.24 3.00
N MET A 82 -1.41 -0.08 3.09
CA MET A 82 -1.09 1.07 2.27
C MET A 82 -0.63 2.25 3.12
N LEU A 83 0.20 3.13 2.53
CA LEU A 83 0.55 4.41 3.10
C LEU A 83 -0.42 5.48 2.61
N ASP A 84 -1.07 6.19 3.54
CA ASP A 84 -1.96 7.31 3.28
C ASP A 84 -1.33 8.63 3.75
N ARG A 85 -1.39 9.64 2.93
CA ARG A 85 -0.74 10.95 3.12
C ARG A 85 -1.66 12.00 3.77
N GLY A 86 -2.53 11.65 4.69
CA GLY A 86 -3.42 12.59 5.33
C GLY A 86 -4.38 13.25 4.33
N LEU A 87 -4.34 14.57 4.18
CA LEU A 87 -5.24 15.30 3.24
C LEU A 87 -5.06 14.88 1.79
N ASN A 88 -3.88 14.44 1.41
CA ASN A 88 -3.56 14.09 0.02
C ASN A 88 -3.96 12.66 -0.33
N ALA A 89 -4.30 11.82 0.64
CA ALA A 89 -4.55 10.40 0.43
C ALA A 89 -3.37 9.73 -0.33
N LEU A 90 -3.60 9.23 -1.53
CA LEU A 90 -2.56 8.62 -2.37
C LEU A 90 -1.97 9.59 -3.40
N ARG A 91 -2.42 10.85 -3.41
CA ARG A 91 -2.02 11.85 -4.40
C ARG A 91 -0.92 12.78 -3.90
N MET A 92 -0.50 13.69 -4.77
CA MET A 92 0.51 14.72 -4.47
C MET A 92 -0.10 16.04 -3.98
N TYR A 93 -1.42 16.17 -4.00
CA TYR A 93 -2.19 17.34 -3.58
C TYR A 93 -3.46 16.91 -2.82
N PRO A 94 -4.06 17.81 -2.03
CA PRO A 94 -5.27 17.50 -1.28
C PRO A 94 -6.43 17.05 -2.17
N VAL A 95 -7.21 16.11 -1.66
CA VAL A 95 -8.42 15.60 -2.34
C VAL A 95 -9.65 15.85 -1.46
N PRO A 96 -10.84 16.01 -2.07
CA PRO A 96 -12.11 16.16 -1.34
C PRO A 96 -12.39 14.99 -0.39
N ASP A 97 -13.11 15.25 0.70
CA ASP A 97 -13.36 14.27 1.76
C ASP A 97 -14.16 13.05 1.29
N ASP A 98 -15.14 13.27 0.43
CA ASP A 98 -15.95 12.21 -0.18
C ASP A 98 -15.13 11.29 -1.07
N VAL A 99 -14.18 11.85 -1.84
CA VAL A 99 -13.23 11.08 -2.66
C VAL A 99 -12.33 10.23 -1.77
N ARG A 100 -11.84 10.79 -0.64
CA ARG A 100 -11.03 10.02 0.33
C ARG A 100 -11.84 8.89 0.96
N ALA A 101 -13.06 9.16 1.38
CA ALA A 101 -13.94 8.15 1.96
C ALA A 101 -14.23 7.01 0.96
N LEU A 102 -14.45 7.34 -0.31
CA LEU A 102 -14.62 6.35 -1.37
C LEU A 102 -13.34 5.54 -1.62
N MET A 103 -12.17 6.19 -1.59
CA MET A 103 -10.87 5.53 -1.77
C MET A 103 -10.69 4.38 -0.78
N TYR A 104 -10.95 4.59 0.51
CA TYR A 104 -10.80 3.52 1.51
C TYR A 104 -11.69 2.31 1.21
N LYS A 105 -12.95 2.55 0.84
CA LYS A 105 -13.88 1.48 0.47
C LYS A 105 -13.40 0.70 -0.75
N VAL A 106 -12.86 1.40 -1.75
CA VAL A 106 -12.31 0.78 -2.96
C VAL A 106 -11.06 -0.02 -2.65
N LYS A 107 -10.11 0.54 -1.88
CA LYS A 107 -8.86 -0.15 -1.51
C LYS A 107 -9.11 -1.38 -0.65
N ALA A 108 -10.05 -1.34 0.27
CA ALA A 108 -10.47 -2.52 1.04
C ALA A 108 -10.98 -3.63 0.11
N LYS A 109 -11.83 -3.31 -0.86
CA LYS A 109 -12.31 -4.28 -1.87
C LYS A 109 -11.20 -4.81 -2.79
N GLN A 110 -10.11 -4.09 -2.93
CA GLN A 110 -8.94 -4.51 -3.71
C GLN A 110 -7.97 -5.39 -2.92
N GLY A 111 -8.23 -5.59 -1.63
CA GLY A 111 -7.43 -6.46 -0.78
C GLY A 111 -6.51 -5.75 0.22
N THR A 112 -6.59 -4.42 0.35
CA THR A 112 -5.84 -3.68 1.37
C THR A 112 -6.52 -3.84 2.73
N ASN A 113 -5.80 -4.37 3.72
CA ASN A 113 -6.35 -4.69 5.04
C ASN A 113 -6.12 -3.58 6.07
N ILE A 114 -5.03 -2.82 5.93
CA ILE A 114 -4.58 -1.84 6.92
C ILE A 114 -4.20 -0.55 6.19
N THR A 115 -4.62 0.58 6.75
CA THR A 115 -4.15 1.90 6.31
C THR A 115 -3.18 2.46 7.34
N ARG A 116 -1.98 2.83 6.90
CA ARG A 116 -0.97 3.51 7.71
C ARG A 116 -0.99 4.99 7.35
N ILE A 117 -1.55 5.80 8.23
CA ILE A 117 -1.80 7.22 7.97
C ILE A 117 -0.69 8.07 8.57
N PHE A 118 -0.12 8.98 7.78
CA PHE A 118 0.74 10.04 8.28
C PHE A 118 0.28 11.41 7.76
N ASP A 119 0.70 12.45 8.41
CA ASP A 119 0.51 13.82 7.98
C ASP A 119 1.80 14.61 8.14
N GLY A 120 2.22 15.33 7.11
CA GLY A 120 3.47 16.10 7.11
C GLY A 120 3.52 17.18 8.19
N LEU A 121 2.35 17.71 8.59
CA LEU A 121 2.19 18.66 9.69
C LEU A 121 1.94 17.98 11.04
N ASN A 122 1.79 16.66 11.04
CA ASN A 122 1.42 15.84 12.19
C ASN A 122 0.12 16.29 12.90
N ASP A 123 -0.82 16.86 12.16
CA ASP A 123 -2.12 17.29 12.67
C ASP A 123 -3.08 16.11 12.74
N VAL A 124 -3.52 15.76 13.96
CA VAL A 124 -4.43 14.62 14.17
C VAL A 124 -5.80 14.83 13.51
N ARG A 125 -6.24 16.07 13.30
CA ARG A 125 -7.52 16.39 12.62
C ARG A 125 -7.52 15.89 11.18
N ASN A 126 -6.35 15.85 10.53
CA ASN A 126 -6.19 15.33 9.19
C ASN A 126 -6.24 13.79 9.12
N LYS A 127 -6.21 13.11 10.27
CA LYS A 127 -6.17 11.65 10.41
C LYS A 127 -7.46 11.05 10.96
N ILE A 128 -8.28 11.84 11.66
CA ILE A 128 -9.53 11.39 12.30
C ILE A 128 -10.53 10.92 11.25
N GLY A 129 -11.17 9.78 11.52
CA GLY A 129 -12.20 9.21 10.64
C GLY A 129 -11.68 8.48 9.40
N ARG A 130 -10.38 8.19 9.33
CA ARG A 130 -9.74 7.57 8.17
C ARG A 130 -9.32 6.12 8.37
N ALA A 131 -9.43 5.62 9.57
CA ALA A 131 -9.12 4.23 9.91
C ALA A 131 -10.37 3.35 9.94
#